data_e34518b4497ee4cb734b3261578dd9d9
#
_entry.id   e34518b4497ee4cb734b3261578dd9d9
#
_cell.length_a   1.000
_cell.length_b   1.000
_cell.length_c   1.000
_cell.angle_alpha   90.00
_cell.angle_beta   90.00
_cell.angle_gamma   90.00
#
_symmetry.space_group_name_H-M   'P 1'
#
loop_
_entity.id
_entity.type
_entity.pdbx_description
1 polymer ?
#
loop_
_entity_poly.entity_id
_entity_poly.type
_entity_poly.pdbx_seq_one_letter_code
_entity_poly.pdbx_strand_id
1 'polypeptide(L)'
;MNREGQNQRRQNMKEKSDINKLLEGRCRGQGVEYVAFKKANESHSIGTATAIYDPIAGRTVDVLSMNEFRFFMITRFDPKVVEIKEQMLMIPGLVAKAAAKNGFRIPTNILTTDFVVFYEDGTIKAFSVKSSKKIFDKERYKDKGKWRALVRRQKLERDYWELLGVEWSIIYGDELNVMEAANIRACLKCYNQQNVSTIDHMYRYLIAHHHVAVDLTKKIHFAKVAKKNEEEIRRLYKEVTDNGTKSCIGTRENNLLRGNHL
;
A
#
# COMPACT_ATOMS: atom_id res chain seq x y z
N MET A 1 -28.66 -3.30 -8.76
CA MET A 1 -27.78 -3.81 -9.85
C MET A 1 -27.47 -5.26 -9.56
N ASN A 2 -27.93 -6.19 -10.42
CA ASN A 2 -27.83 -7.65 -10.21
C ASN A 2 -26.38 -8.13 -10.30
N ARG A 3 -26.01 -9.13 -9.50
CA ARG A 3 -24.69 -9.81 -9.53
C ARG A 3 -24.29 -10.30 -10.93
N GLU A 4 -25.24 -10.66 -11.78
CA GLU A 4 -25.03 -11.08 -13.17
C GLU A 4 -24.51 -9.94 -14.06
N GLY A 5 -25.04 -8.72 -13.92
CA GLY A 5 -24.58 -7.56 -14.68
C GLY A 5 -23.16 -7.10 -14.29
N GLN A 6 -22.75 -7.36 -13.06
CA GLN A 6 -21.37 -7.12 -12.62
C GLN A 6 -20.39 -8.18 -13.15
N ASN A 7 -20.83 -9.44 -13.26
CA ASN A 7 -20.02 -10.50 -13.83
C ASN A 7 -19.85 -10.36 -15.35
N GLN A 8 -20.89 -9.95 -16.08
CA GLN A 8 -20.78 -9.70 -17.53
C GLN A 8 -19.87 -8.50 -17.85
N ARG A 9 -19.88 -7.42 -17.05
CA ARG A 9 -18.93 -6.31 -17.20
C ARG A 9 -17.48 -6.72 -16.91
N ARG A 10 -17.25 -7.63 -15.96
CA ARG A 10 -15.91 -8.18 -15.68
C ARG A 10 -15.38 -9.09 -16.77
N GLN A 11 -16.26 -9.84 -17.46
CA GLN A 11 -15.87 -10.73 -18.57
C GLN A 11 -15.47 -9.97 -19.84
N ASN A 12 -15.94 -8.74 -20.03
CA ASN A 12 -15.65 -7.92 -21.22
C ASN A 12 -14.45 -6.97 -21.07
N MET A 13 -13.86 -6.86 -19.89
CA MET A 13 -12.63 -6.07 -19.70
C MET A 13 -11.40 -6.91 -20.06
N LYS A 14 -11.00 -6.82 -21.34
CA LYS A 14 -9.75 -7.42 -21.81
C LYS A 14 -8.58 -6.79 -21.06
N GLU A 15 -7.79 -7.61 -20.39
CA GLU A 15 -6.56 -7.12 -19.73
C GLU A 15 -5.69 -6.39 -20.76
N LYS A 16 -5.27 -5.17 -20.44
CA LYS A 16 -4.39 -4.39 -21.31
C LYS A 16 -3.03 -5.10 -21.43
N SER A 17 -2.47 -5.10 -22.63
CA SER A 17 -1.12 -5.62 -22.84
C SER A 17 -0.08 -4.83 -22.00
N ASP A 18 0.99 -5.49 -21.59
CA ASP A 18 2.06 -4.86 -20.82
C ASP A 18 2.66 -3.64 -21.55
N ILE A 19 2.76 -3.70 -22.88
CA ILE A 19 3.20 -2.57 -23.73
C ILE A 19 2.28 -1.37 -23.57
N ASN A 20 0.97 -1.58 -23.64
CA ASN A 20 0.00 -0.49 -23.49
C ASN A 20 0.06 0.14 -22.09
N LYS A 21 0.28 -0.68 -21.03
CA LYS A 21 0.48 -0.18 -19.67
C LYS A 21 1.71 0.73 -19.58
N LEU A 22 2.81 0.35 -20.23
CA LEU A 22 4.03 1.17 -20.27
C LEU A 22 3.84 2.46 -21.06
N LEU A 23 3.12 2.43 -22.19
CA LEU A 23 2.79 3.61 -22.98
C LEU A 23 1.88 4.59 -22.22
N GLU A 24 1.02 4.09 -21.33
CA GLU A 24 0.23 4.91 -20.39
C GLU A 24 1.08 5.57 -19.29
N GLY A 25 2.38 5.33 -19.25
CA GLY A 25 3.27 5.92 -18.25
C GLY A 25 3.18 5.25 -16.86
N ARG A 26 2.64 4.02 -16.76
CA ARG A 26 2.55 3.32 -15.47
C ARG A 26 3.92 3.08 -14.84
N CYS A 27 3.96 3.09 -13.51
CA CYS A 27 5.16 3.04 -12.68
C CYS A 27 6.13 4.20 -12.89
N ARG A 28 5.67 5.29 -13.49
CA ARG A 28 6.40 6.55 -13.58
C ARG A 28 5.83 7.56 -12.59
N GLY A 29 6.62 8.60 -12.30
CA GLY A 29 6.22 9.66 -11.38
C GLY A 29 6.41 9.31 -9.90
N GLN A 30 6.06 10.27 -9.07
CA GLN A 30 6.12 10.21 -7.62
C GLN A 30 4.86 10.84 -7.03
N GLY A 31 4.54 10.54 -5.77
CA GLY A 31 3.40 11.12 -5.08
C GLY A 31 2.10 10.92 -5.87
N VAL A 32 1.40 12.01 -6.15
CA VAL A 32 0.09 12.00 -6.83
C VAL A 32 0.15 11.49 -8.27
N GLU A 33 1.31 11.60 -8.94
CA GLU A 33 1.48 11.20 -10.34
C GLU A 33 1.77 9.70 -10.51
N TYR A 34 2.09 9.00 -9.42
CA TYR A 34 2.39 7.58 -9.50
C TYR A 34 1.15 6.76 -9.85
N VAL A 35 1.27 5.89 -10.86
CA VAL A 35 0.23 4.97 -11.30
C VAL A 35 0.77 3.54 -11.26
N ALA A 36 0.11 2.66 -10.53
CA ALA A 36 0.47 1.25 -10.42
C ALA A 36 0.47 0.52 -11.76
N PHE A 37 1.38 -0.47 -11.94
CA PHE A 37 1.40 -1.28 -13.15
C PHE A 37 0.15 -2.11 -13.32
N LYS A 38 -0.37 -2.68 -12.23
CA LYS A 38 -1.62 -3.43 -12.19
C LYS A 38 -2.66 -2.64 -11.42
N LYS A 39 -3.83 -2.45 -12.02
CA LYS A 39 -4.96 -1.77 -11.38
C LYS A 39 -5.98 -2.78 -10.86
N ALA A 40 -6.66 -2.44 -9.77
CA ALA A 40 -7.66 -3.30 -9.14
C ALA A 40 -8.80 -3.67 -10.09
N ASN A 41 -9.23 -2.73 -10.95
CA ASN A 41 -10.29 -2.95 -11.92
C ASN A 41 -9.88 -3.82 -13.13
N GLU A 42 -8.59 -4.07 -13.33
CA GLU A 42 -8.04 -4.94 -14.38
C GLU A 42 -7.67 -6.33 -13.85
N SER A 43 -7.79 -6.56 -12.54
CA SER A 43 -7.41 -7.83 -11.94
C SER A 43 -8.52 -8.88 -12.09
N HIS A 44 -8.17 -10.03 -12.64
CA HIS A 44 -9.01 -11.23 -12.67
C HIS A 44 -8.84 -12.10 -11.40
N SER A 45 -8.13 -11.60 -10.38
CA SER A 45 -7.92 -12.36 -9.15
C SER A 45 -9.25 -12.65 -8.44
N ILE A 46 -9.37 -13.87 -7.90
CA ILE A 46 -10.51 -14.32 -7.08
C ILE A 46 -10.60 -13.52 -5.75
N GLY A 47 -9.59 -12.71 -5.46
CA GLY A 47 -9.54 -11.82 -4.32
C GLY A 47 -10.38 -10.54 -4.49
N THR A 48 -10.62 -9.87 -3.38
CA THR A 48 -11.27 -8.54 -3.34
C THR A 48 -10.24 -7.47 -3.69
N ALA A 49 -9.92 -7.32 -5.01
CA ALA A 49 -9.16 -6.19 -5.48
C ALA A 49 -9.99 -4.90 -5.31
N THR A 50 -9.38 -3.84 -4.83
CA THR A 50 -10.06 -2.57 -4.59
C THR A 50 -9.11 -1.39 -4.78
N ALA A 51 -9.67 -0.27 -5.21
CA ALA A 51 -8.98 1.01 -5.27
C ALA A 51 -9.34 1.82 -4.01
N ILE A 52 -8.33 2.39 -3.34
CA ILE A 52 -8.47 3.07 -2.06
C ILE A 52 -7.88 4.47 -2.20
N TYR A 53 -8.59 5.49 -1.77
CA TYR A 53 -8.01 6.82 -1.67
C TYR A 53 -7.06 6.90 -0.47
N ASP A 54 -5.80 7.26 -0.73
CA ASP A 54 -4.78 7.59 0.28
C ASP A 54 -4.81 9.11 0.51
N PRO A 55 -5.31 9.58 1.65
CA PRO A 55 -5.42 11.02 1.90
C PRO A 55 -4.06 11.70 2.15
N ILE A 56 -3.04 10.92 2.52
CA ILE A 56 -1.68 11.43 2.77
C ILE A 56 -0.96 11.67 1.45
N ALA A 57 -1.04 10.71 0.53
CA ALA A 57 -0.44 10.83 -0.81
C ALA A 57 -1.32 11.62 -1.80
N GLY A 58 -2.59 11.87 -1.48
CA GLY A 58 -3.53 12.59 -2.35
C GLY A 58 -3.92 11.82 -3.62
N ARG A 59 -3.79 10.47 -3.63
CA ARG A 59 -4.05 9.63 -4.80
C ARG A 59 -4.79 8.35 -4.45
N THR A 60 -5.28 7.69 -5.48
CA THR A 60 -5.83 6.35 -5.37
C THR A 60 -4.71 5.31 -5.44
N VAL A 61 -4.77 4.31 -4.56
CA VAL A 61 -3.87 3.17 -4.46
C VAL A 61 -4.63 1.91 -4.84
N ASP A 62 -4.05 1.09 -5.72
CA ASP A 62 -4.63 -0.15 -6.19
C ASP A 62 -4.09 -1.34 -5.39
N VAL A 63 -4.95 -2.01 -4.60
CA VAL A 63 -4.61 -3.22 -3.86
C VAL A 63 -5.36 -4.41 -4.45
N LEU A 64 -4.65 -5.52 -4.68
CA LEU A 64 -5.19 -6.68 -5.37
C LEU A 64 -5.74 -7.76 -4.43
N SER A 65 -5.58 -7.57 -3.12
CA SER A 65 -6.11 -8.47 -2.09
C SER A 65 -6.39 -7.75 -0.78
N MET A 66 -7.20 -8.37 0.09
CA MET A 66 -7.44 -7.86 1.45
C MET A 66 -6.18 -7.87 2.33
N ASN A 67 -5.21 -8.73 2.05
CA ASN A 67 -3.95 -8.75 2.79
C ASN A 67 -3.07 -7.56 2.36
N GLU A 68 -3.03 -7.25 1.06
CA GLU A 68 -2.39 -6.03 0.57
C GLU A 68 -3.06 -4.78 1.15
N PHE A 69 -4.40 -4.75 1.23
CA PHE A 69 -5.14 -3.68 1.89
C PHE A 69 -4.70 -3.46 3.34
N ARG A 70 -4.62 -4.55 4.14
CA ARG A 70 -4.22 -4.48 5.56
C ARG A 70 -2.77 -3.99 5.69
N PHE A 71 -1.86 -4.57 4.91
CA PHE A 71 -0.47 -4.16 4.90
C PHE A 71 -0.34 -2.67 4.55
N PHE A 72 -1.02 -2.24 3.48
CA PHE A 72 -1.01 -0.83 3.07
C PHE A 72 -1.49 0.10 4.19
N MET A 73 -2.63 -0.21 4.84
CA MET A 73 -3.17 0.63 5.92
C MET A 73 -2.18 0.76 7.09
N ILE A 74 -1.64 -0.37 7.56
CA ILE A 74 -0.72 -0.40 8.71
C ILE A 74 0.57 0.35 8.36
N THR A 75 1.14 0.09 7.19
CA THR A 75 2.37 0.74 6.73
C THR A 75 2.17 2.23 6.50
N ARG A 76 1.04 2.64 5.92
CA ARG A 76 0.75 4.06 5.64
C ARG A 76 0.57 4.88 6.90
N PHE A 77 0.18 4.25 8.00
CA PHE A 77 0.01 4.91 9.29
C PHE A 77 1.34 5.16 10.03
N ASP A 78 2.45 4.56 9.60
CA ASP A 78 3.78 4.86 10.14
C ASP A 78 4.20 6.28 9.69
N PRO A 79 4.43 7.23 10.63
CA PRO A 79 4.80 8.61 10.29
C PRO A 79 6.15 8.71 9.55
N LYS A 80 7.00 7.70 9.66
CA LYS A 80 8.30 7.64 8.95
C LYS A 80 8.16 7.29 7.47
N VAL A 81 6.98 6.83 7.04
CA VAL A 81 6.73 6.46 5.64
C VAL A 81 6.39 7.70 4.83
N VAL A 82 7.25 8.02 3.88
CA VAL A 82 7.10 9.16 2.96
C VAL A 82 6.24 8.78 1.75
N GLU A 83 6.57 7.66 1.09
CA GLU A 83 5.87 7.20 -0.11
C GLU A 83 5.70 5.68 -0.10
N ILE A 84 4.58 5.20 -0.63
CA ILE A 84 4.33 3.80 -0.90
C ILE A 84 3.97 3.67 -2.38
N LYS A 85 4.72 2.83 -3.12
CA LYS A 85 4.42 2.48 -4.52
C LYS A 85 3.94 1.04 -4.58
N GLU A 86 2.66 0.87 -4.89
CA GLU A 86 2.07 -0.45 -5.08
C GLU A 86 2.30 -0.98 -6.50
N GLN A 87 2.37 -2.31 -6.65
CA GLN A 87 2.51 -3.01 -7.92
C GLN A 87 3.61 -2.42 -8.81
N MET A 88 4.76 -2.11 -8.19
CA MET A 88 5.90 -1.49 -8.87
C MET A 88 6.54 -2.49 -9.84
N LEU A 89 6.76 -2.02 -11.08
CA LEU A 89 7.40 -2.81 -12.14
C LEU A 89 8.85 -3.14 -11.78
N MET A 90 9.23 -4.40 -11.97
CA MET A 90 10.62 -4.85 -11.91
C MET A 90 11.27 -4.70 -13.29
N ILE A 91 12.40 -4.00 -13.36
CA ILE A 91 13.11 -3.70 -14.60
C ILE A 91 13.51 -5.00 -15.31
N PRO A 92 13.04 -5.27 -16.55
CA PRO A 92 13.26 -6.55 -17.21
C PRO A 92 14.74 -6.98 -17.33
N GLY A 93 15.64 -6.05 -17.58
CA GLY A 93 17.09 -6.32 -17.65
C GLY A 93 17.68 -6.80 -16.32
N LEU A 94 17.23 -6.26 -15.18
CA LEU A 94 17.66 -6.72 -13.85
C LEU A 94 16.98 -8.04 -13.48
N VAL A 95 15.72 -8.25 -13.88
CA VAL A 95 15.04 -9.54 -13.75
C VAL A 95 15.80 -10.63 -14.50
N ALA A 96 16.30 -10.35 -15.72
CA ALA A 96 17.10 -11.27 -16.49
C ALA A 96 18.43 -11.61 -15.78
N LYS A 97 19.11 -10.62 -15.18
CA LYS A 97 20.32 -10.83 -14.37
C LYS A 97 20.05 -11.71 -13.15
N ALA A 98 18.98 -11.42 -12.41
CA ALA A 98 18.58 -12.24 -11.25
C ALA A 98 18.20 -13.68 -11.66
N ALA A 99 17.54 -13.86 -12.82
CA ALA A 99 17.23 -15.18 -13.37
C ALA A 99 18.48 -15.95 -13.73
N ALA A 100 19.45 -15.31 -14.41
CA ALA A 100 20.73 -15.92 -14.79
C ALA A 100 21.55 -16.37 -13.57
N LYS A 101 21.62 -15.54 -12.50
CA LYS A 101 22.26 -15.89 -11.21
C LYS A 101 21.74 -17.22 -10.65
N ASN A 102 20.49 -17.56 -10.92
CA ASN A 102 19.82 -18.76 -10.39
C ASN A 102 19.68 -19.90 -11.41
N GLY A 103 20.17 -19.75 -12.63
CA GLY A 103 19.91 -20.71 -13.71
C GLY A 103 18.42 -20.82 -14.07
N PHE A 104 17.64 -19.77 -13.86
CA PHE A 104 16.22 -19.76 -14.18
C PHE A 104 15.98 -19.24 -15.60
N ARG A 105 14.94 -19.80 -16.24
CA ARG A 105 14.44 -19.22 -17.48
C ARG A 105 13.95 -17.80 -17.20
N ILE A 106 14.33 -16.85 -18.06
CA ILE A 106 13.88 -15.44 -17.98
C ILE A 106 12.35 -15.41 -18.17
N PRO A 107 11.61 -14.76 -17.26
CA PRO A 107 10.17 -14.57 -17.44
C PRO A 107 9.85 -13.78 -18.70
N THR A 108 8.82 -14.19 -19.43
CA THR A 108 8.34 -13.49 -20.61
C THR A 108 7.37 -12.33 -20.27
N ASN A 109 6.71 -12.44 -19.11
CA ASN A 109 5.80 -11.43 -18.61
C ASN A 109 6.53 -10.42 -17.72
N ILE A 110 6.07 -9.18 -17.73
CA ILE A 110 6.55 -8.16 -16.81
C ILE A 110 6.19 -8.55 -15.37
N LEU A 111 7.16 -8.47 -14.49
CA LEU A 111 7.00 -8.77 -13.08
C LEU A 111 6.82 -7.47 -12.28
N THR A 112 6.04 -7.54 -11.21
CA THR A 112 5.82 -6.42 -10.28
C THR A 112 6.11 -6.87 -8.85
N THR A 113 6.57 -5.97 -7.99
CA THR A 113 6.61 -6.12 -6.54
C THR A 113 5.34 -5.55 -5.95
N ASP A 114 4.76 -6.20 -4.94
CA ASP A 114 3.48 -5.80 -4.38
C ASP A 114 3.55 -4.39 -3.79
N PHE A 115 4.60 -4.08 -2.98
CA PHE A 115 4.84 -2.74 -2.44
C PHE A 115 6.33 -2.39 -2.37
N VAL A 116 6.65 -1.12 -2.65
CA VAL A 116 7.93 -0.50 -2.33
C VAL A 116 7.66 0.70 -1.44
N VAL A 117 8.31 0.74 -0.29
CA VAL A 117 8.10 1.73 0.76
C VAL A 117 9.34 2.58 0.92
N PHE A 118 9.16 3.89 0.90
CA PHE A 118 10.21 4.88 1.06
C PHE A 118 10.05 5.56 2.41
N TYR A 119 11.13 5.62 3.18
CA TYR A 119 11.16 6.18 4.53
C TYR A 119 11.86 7.53 4.56
N GLU A 120 11.59 8.33 5.60
CA GLU A 120 12.15 9.68 5.80
C GLU A 120 13.68 9.71 5.93
N ASP A 121 14.29 8.62 6.39
CA ASP A 121 15.74 8.44 6.52
C ASP A 121 16.42 8.04 5.18
N GLY A 122 15.67 7.99 4.09
CA GLY A 122 16.13 7.54 2.78
C GLY A 122 16.15 6.02 2.60
N THR A 123 15.79 5.24 3.61
CA THR A 123 15.67 3.78 3.48
C THR A 123 14.56 3.41 2.52
N ILE A 124 14.81 2.41 1.68
CA ILE A 124 13.83 1.83 0.76
C ILE A 124 13.69 0.35 1.11
N LYS A 125 12.44 -0.13 1.21
CA LYS A 125 12.15 -1.54 1.43
C LYS A 125 11.10 -2.04 0.45
N ALA A 126 11.30 -3.27 -0.03
CA ALA A 126 10.38 -3.94 -0.95
C ALA A 126 9.65 -5.09 -0.25
N PHE A 127 8.37 -5.26 -0.55
CA PHE A 127 7.53 -6.24 0.12
C PHE A 127 6.68 -7.03 -0.86
N SER A 128 6.64 -8.35 -0.66
CA SER A 128 5.68 -9.23 -1.31
C SER A 128 4.66 -9.73 -0.29
N VAL A 129 3.38 -9.54 -0.56
CA VAL A 129 2.31 -9.93 0.38
C VAL A 129 1.74 -11.30 0.01
N LYS A 130 1.68 -12.20 0.96
CA LYS A 130 1.15 -13.57 0.79
C LYS A 130 0.11 -13.87 1.87
N SER A 131 -0.76 -14.83 1.60
CA SER A 131 -1.85 -15.17 2.54
C SER A 131 -1.33 -15.71 3.87
N SER A 132 -0.35 -16.62 3.84
CA SER A 132 0.28 -17.21 5.03
C SER A 132 1.58 -17.93 4.66
N LYS A 133 2.41 -18.26 5.65
CA LYS A 133 3.60 -19.12 5.46
C LYS A 133 3.26 -20.49 4.86
N LYS A 134 2.04 -20.97 5.11
CA LYS A 134 1.57 -22.27 4.62
C LYS A 134 1.53 -22.39 3.09
N ILE A 135 1.53 -21.27 2.34
CA ILE A 135 1.61 -21.34 0.87
C ILE A 135 2.93 -21.93 0.37
N PHE A 136 3.99 -21.93 1.19
CA PHE A 136 5.30 -22.52 0.83
C PHE A 136 5.40 -23.99 1.22
N ASP A 137 4.40 -24.55 1.89
CA ASP A 137 4.34 -25.98 2.18
C ASP A 137 4.07 -26.76 0.88
N LYS A 138 5.06 -27.53 0.45
CA LYS A 138 5.03 -28.33 -0.78
C LYS A 138 3.90 -29.35 -0.78
N GLU A 139 3.56 -29.90 0.39
CA GLU A 139 2.57 -30.98 0.50
C GLU A 139 1.13 -30.49 0.25
N ARG A 140 0.88 -29.20 0.33
CA ARG A 140 -0.41 -28.59 0.00
C ARG A 140 -0.71 -28.54 -1.50
N TYR A 141 0.28 -28.80 -2.35
CA TYR A 141 0.14 -28.70 -3.80
C TYR A 141 0.03 -30.08 -4.43
N LYS A 142 -1.14 -30.37 -5.06
CA LYS A 142 -1.29 -31.55 -5.95
C LYS A 142 -0.32 -31.44 -7.13
N ASP A 143 -0.24 -30.26 -7.73
CA ASP A 143 0.72 -29.94 -8.79
C ASP A 143 1.97 -29.31 -8.17
N LYS A 144 3.03 -30.10 -8.05
CA LYS A 144 4.33 -29.63 -7.55
C LYS A 144 5.00 -28.59 -8.46
N GLY A 145 4.57 -28.47 -9.73
CA GLY A 145 4.99 -27.41 -10.65
C GLY A 145 4.55 -26.02 -10.18
N LYS A 146 3.32 -25.90 -9.69
CA LYS A 146 2.81 -24.65 -9.13
C LYS A 146 3.59 -24.19 -7.89
N TRP A 147 3.91 -25.11 -7.00
CA TRP A 147 4.77 -24.83 -5.85
C TRP A 147 6.15 -24.35 -6.28
N ARG A 148 6.81 -25.07 -7.21
CA ARG A 148 8.12 -24.67 -7.74
C ARG A 148 8.08 -23.29 -8.40
N ALA A 149 7.02 -22.98 -9.16
CA ALA A 149 6.85 -21.68 -9.78
C ALA A 149 6.74 -20.55 -8.73
N LEU A 150 5.96 -20.79 -7.65
CA LEU A 150 5.84 -19.84 -6.52
C LEU A 150 7.19 -19.58 -5.87
N VAL A 151 7.91 -20.63 -5.47
CA VAL A 151 9.21 -20.50 -4.80
C VAL A 151 10.24 -19.80 -5.71
N ARG A 152 10.28 -20.18 -7.00
CA ARG A 152 11.12 -19.52 -8.01
C ARG A 152 10.81 -18.04 -8.12
N ARG A 153 9.52 -17.68 -8.15
CA ARG A 153 9.06 -16.27 -8.25
C ARG A 153 9.55 -15.44 -7.06
N GLN A 154 9.43 -15.97 -5.83
CA GLN A 154 9.88 -15.27 -4.62
C GLN A 154 11.42 -15.15 -4.58
N LYS A 155 12.13 -16.20 -4.97
CA LYS A 155 13.59 -16.15 -5.05
C LYS A 155 14.07 -15.12 -6.06
N LEU A 156 13.43 -15.07 -7.23
CA LEU A 156 13.75 -14.12 -8.28
C LEU A 156 13.51 -12.67 -7.84
N GLU A 157 12.41 -12.42 -7.12
CA GLU A 157 12.07 -11.11 -6.60
C GLU A 157 13.06 -10.65 -5.52
N ARG A 158 13.42 -11.52 -4.58
CA ARG A 158 14.45 -11.25 -3.58
C ARG A 158 15.78 -10.89 -4.23
N ASP A 159 16.25 -11.73 -5.17
CA ASP A 159 17.55 -11.53 -5.80
C ASP A 159 17.57 -10.29 -6.70
N TYR A 160 16.42 -9.90 -7.28
CA TYR A 160 16.26 -8.62 -7.98
C TYR A 160 16.50 -7.42 -7.05
N TRP A 161 15.86 -7.40 -5.88
CA TRP A 161 16.01 -6.30 -4.93
C TRP A 161 17.39 -6.28 -4.28
N GLU A 162 17.99 -7.46 -4.07
CA GLU A 162 19.38 -7.58 -3.62
C GLU A 162 20.37 -6.93 -4.62
N LEU A 163 20.15 -7.07 -5.93
CA LEU A 163 20.95 -6.39 -6.95
C LEU A 163 20.90 -4.86 -6.87
N LEU A 164 19.83 -4.34 -6.32
CA LEU A 164 19.60 -2.90 -6.10
C LEU A 164 20.02 -2.42 -4.69
N GLY A 165 20.53 -3.32 -3.83
CA GLY A 165 20.86 -3.00 -2.44
C GLY A 165 19.63 -2.70 -1.58
N VAL A 166 18.44 -3.14 -1.99
CA VAL A 166 17.17 -2.89 -1.30
C VAL A 166 16.76 -4.12 -0.49
N GLU A 167 16.43 -3.91 0.78
CA GLU A 167 15.88 -4.96 1.63
C GLU A 167 14.53 -5.43 1.09
N TRP A 168 14.39 -6.75 0.91
CA TRP A 168 13.13 -7.36 0.48
C TRP A 168 12.64 -8.38 1.49
N SER A 169 11.34 -8.38 1.75
CA SER A 169 10.70 -9.34 2.66
C SER A 169 9.30 -9.75 2.23
N ILE A 170 8.86 -10.90 2.78
CA ILE A 170 7.51 -11.42 2.59
C ILE A 170 6.68 -11.05 3.82
N ILE A 171 5.53 -10.44 3.57
CA ILE A 171 4.53 -10.17 4.59
C ILE A 171 3.44 -11.25 4.50
N TYR A 172 3.08 -11.82 5.62
CA TYR A 172 2.04 -12.82 5.69
C TYR A 172 0.74 -12.22 6.22
N GLY A 173 -0.32 -12.36 5.44
CA GLY A 173 -1.62 -11.74 5.72
C GLY A 173 -2.30 -12.26 7.00
N ASP A 174 -1.99 -13.50 7.42
CA ASP A 174 -2.47 -14.07 8.68
C ASP A 174 -1.72 -13.52 9.92
N GLU A 175 -0.60 -12.81 9.73
CA GLU A 175 0.12 -12.09 10.79
C GLU A 175 -0.32 -10.62 10.91
N LEU A 176 -1.09 -10.08 9.94
CA LEU A 176 -1.57 -8.70 9.94
C LEU A 176 -2.83 -8.56 10.80
N ASN A 177 -2.81 -7.59 11.71
CA ASN A 177 -3.96 -7.34 12.56
C ASN A 177 -5.12 -6.68 11.78
N VAL A 178 -6.23 -7.40 11.69
CA VAL A 178 -7.43 -6.96 10.94
C VAL A 178 -8.07 -5.74 11.56
N MET A 179 -8.09 -5.68 12.90
CA MET A 179 -8.70 -4.58 13.64
C MET A 179 -7.89 -3.31 13.52
N GLU A 180 -6.57 -3.42 13.58
CA GLU A 180 -5.64 -2.31 13.39
C GLU A 180 -5.85 -1.64 12.02
N ALA A 181 -5.82 -2.42 10.94
CA ALA A 181 -6.06 -1.90 9.60
C ALA A 181 -7.44 -1.22 9.46
N ALA A 182 -8.48 -1.78 10.11
CA ALA A 182 -9.83 -1.21 10.08
C ALA A 182 -9.91 0.12 10.85
N ASN A 183 -9.28 0.20 12.03
CA ASN A 183 -9.24 1.40 12.84
C ASN A 183 -8.43 2.50 12.14
N ILE A 184 -7.26 2.18 11.57
CA ILE A 184 -6.44 3.11 10.79
C ILE A 184 -7.26 3.67 9.62
N ARG A 185 -7.91 2.79 8.85
CA ARG A 185 -8.80 3.24 7.76
C ARG A 185 -9.86 4.23 8.24
N ALA A 186 -10.45 3.96 9.41
CA ALA A 186 -11.48 4.84 9.98
C ALA A 186 -10.90 6.22 10.36
N CYS A 187 -9.67 6.27 10.87
CA CYS A 187 -8.98 7.51 11.21
C CYS A 187 -8.54 8.28 9.95
N LEU A 188 -7.92 7.60 8.99
CA LEU A 188 -7.41 8.23 7.75
C LEU A 188 -8.53 8.86 6.89
N LYS A 189 -9.77 8.41 7.00
CA LYS A 189 -10.92 9.10 6.37
C LYS A 189 -11.11 10.53 6.86
N CYS A 190 -10.63 10.85 8.05
CA CYS A 190 -10.72 12.19 8.65
C CYS A 190 -9.43 13.01 8.43
N TYR A 191 -8.40 12.45 7.80
CA TYR A 191 -7.07 13.08 7.68
C TYR A 191 -7.09 14.46 7.04
N ASN A 192 -7.80 14.64 5.91
CA ASN A 192 -7.87 15.92 5.17
C ASN A 192 -9.11 16.76 5.56
N GLN A 193 -9.86 16.37 6.59
CA GLN A 193 -11.06 17.08 6.99
C GLN A 193 -10.68 18.27 7.88
N GLN A 194 -10.60 19.45 7.29
CA GLN A 194 -10.57 20.72 8.03
C GLN A 194 -12.02 21.09 8.41
N ASN A 195 -12.23 21.64 9.61
CA ASN A 195 -13.53 22.07 10.14
C ASN A 195 -14.55 20.93 10.38
N VAL A 196 -14.09 19.84 10.98
CA VAL A 196 -14.99 18.78 11.42
C VAL A 196 -15.90 19.25 12.55
N SER A 197 -17.19 18.94 12.44
CA SER A 197 -18.22 19.38 13.41
C SER A 197 -18.45 18.38 14.53
N THR A 198 -18.17 17.10 14.30
CA THR A 198 -18.47 16.04 15.28
C THR A 198 -17.24 15.66 16.09
N ILE A 199 -17.45 15.42 17.38
CA ILE A 199 -16.36 15.02 18.29
C ILE A 199 -15.70 13.70 17.89
N ASP A 200 -16.45 12.77 17.31
CA ASP A 200 -15.92 11.50 16.77
C ASP A 200 -14.91 11.75 15.63
N HIS A 201 -15.22 12.66 14.72
CA HIS A 201 -14.31 13.01 13.63
C HIS A 201 -13.08 13.79 14.11
N MET A 202 -13.25 14.70 15.09
CA MET A 202 -12.11 15.39 15.73
C MET A 202 -11.16 14.39 16.36
N TYR A 203 -11.67 13.40 17.08
CA TYR A 203 -10.88 12.37 17.72
C TYR A 203 -10.11 11.53 16.68
N ARG A 204 -10.77 11.09 15.62
CA ARG A 204 -10.12 10.34 14.52
C ARG A 204 -9.08 11.18 13.78
N TYR A 205 -9.33 12.46 13.57
CA TYR A 205 -8.38 13.41 13.00
C TYR A 205 -7.12 13.49 13.86
N LEU A 206 -7.25 13.66 15.16
CA LEU A 206 -6.12 13.72 16.09
C LEU A 206 -5.29 12.44 16.10
N ILE A 207 -5.94 11.28 16.00
CA ILE A 207 -5.25 9.99 15.86
C ILE A 207 -4.53 9.89 14.52
N ALA A 208 -5.21 10.28 13.42
CA ALA A 208 -4.65 10.22 12.08
C ALA A 208 -3.40 11.09 11.90
N HIS A 209 -3.31 12.17 12.67
CA HIS A 209 -2.17 13.09 12.70
C HIS A 209 -1.20 12.83 13.88
N HIS A 210 -1.32 11.69 14.56
CA HIS A 210 -0.45 11.27 15.67
C HIS A 210 -0.44 12.21 16.89
N HIS A 211 -1.47 13.04 17.07
CA HIS A 211 -1.62 13.89 18.25
C HIS A 211 -2.21 13.16 19.46
N VAL A 212 -2.85 12.02 19.22
CA VAL A 212 -3.39 11.13 20.25
C VAL A 212 -2.96 9.70 19.96
N ALA A 213 -2.29 9.07 20.92
CA ALA A 213 -1.90 7.66 20.83
C ALA A 213 -3.02 6.76 21.37
N VAL A 214 -3.38 5.73 20.60
CA VAL A 214 -4.35 4.70 20.99
C VAL A 214 -3.89 3.32 20.56
N ASP A 215 -4.32 2.28 21.28
CA ASP A 215 -4.09 0.89 20.86
C ASP A 215 -5.05 0.52 19.73
N LEU A 216 -4.61 0.72 18.49
CA LEU A 216 -5.39 0.44 17.29
C LEU A 216 -5.58 -1.06 17.02
N THR A 217 -4.84 -1.93 17.70
CA THR A 217 -4.96 -3.39 17.53
C THR A 217 -6.24 -3.97 18.13
N LYS A 218 -6.93 -3.20 18.96
CA LYS A 218 -8.17 -3.59 19.64
C LYS A 218 -9.40 -2.89 19.05
N LYS A 219 -10.58 -3.45 19.31
CA LYS A 219 -11.84 -2.82 18.90
C LYS A 219 -12.02 -1.48 19.61
N ILE A 220 -12.15 -0.40 18.83
CA ILE A 220 -12.39 0.95 19.34
C ILE A 220 -13.81 1.38 19.00
N HIS A 221 -14.55 1.86 20.00
CA HIS A 221 -15.82 2.54 19.82
C HIS A 221 -15.59 4.06 19.82
N PHE A 222 -15.05 4.57 18.70
CA PHE A 222 -14.59 5.97 18.57
C PHE A 222 -15.57 6.99 19.12
N ALA A 223 -16.85 6.93 18.74
CA ALA A 223 -17.87 7.87 19.21
C ALA A 223 -18.07 7.83 20.74
N LYS A 224 -18.01 6.63 21.36
CA LYS A 224 -18.14 6.47 22.80
C LYS A 224 -16.94 7.04 23.55
N VAL A 225 -15.72 6.76 23.05
CA VAL A 225 -14.49 7.27 23.63
C VAL A 225 -14.42 8.77 23.47
N ALA A 226 -14.75 9.29 22.29
CA ALA A 226 -14.76 10.71 21.99
C ALA A 226 -15.74 11.48 22.90
N LYS A 227 -16.96 10.96 23.09
CA LYS A 227 -17.95 11.59 23.99
C LYS A 227 -17.49 11.62 25.44
N LYS A 228 -16.77 10.58 25.90
CA LYS A 228 -16.24 10.53 27.29
C LYS A 228 -15.15 11.57 27.54
N ASN A 229 -14.39 11.95 26.50
CA ASN A 229 -13.25 12.87 26.59
C ASN A 229 -13.49 14.16 25.77
N GLU A 230 -14.73 14.59 25.63
CA GLU A 230 -15.16 15.62 24.69
C GLU A 230 -14.40 16.94 24.85
N GLU A 231 -14.30 17.46 26.08
CA GLU A 231 -13.63 18.73 26.36
C GLU A 231 -12.15 18.73 25.97
N GLU A 232 -11.44 17.67 26.34
CA GLU A 232 -10.03 17.52 26.02
C GLU A 232 -9.81 17.40 24.51
N ILE A 233 -10.63 16.61 23.81
CA ILE A 233 -10.54 16.43 22.36
C ILE A 233 -10.79 17.75 21.63
N ARG A 234 -11.81 18.53 22.05
CA ARG A 234 -12.10 19.84 21.46
C ARG A 234 -10.95 20.82 21.66
N ARG A 235 -10.36 20.83 22.87
CA ARG A 235 -9.20 21.66 23.18
C ARG A 235 -8.01 21.32 22.31
N LEU A 236 -7.63 20.04 22.26
CA LEU A 236 -6.50 19.57 21.45
C LEU A 236 -6.73 19.81 19.95
N TYR A 237 -7.93 19.53 19.45
CA TYR A 237 -8.27 19.74 18.05
C TYR A 237 -8.12 21.22 17.66
N LYS A 238 -8.63 22.13 18.48
CA LYS A 238 -8.47 23.57 18.27
C LYS A 238 -7.01 24.01 18.30
N GLU A 239 -6.24 23.54 19.27
CA GLU A 239 -4.82 23.85 19.41
C GLU A 239 -4.02 23.43 18.16
N VAL A 240 -4.26 22.21 17.66
CA VAL A 240 -3.60 21.66 16.47
C VAL A 240 -4.00 22.42 15.21
N THR A 241 -5.29 22.72 15.02
CA THR A 241 -5.76 23.40 13.82
C THR A 241 -5.39 24.88 13.80
N ASP A 242 -5.43 25.57 14.93
CA ASP A 242 -5.02 26.99 15.04
C ASP A 242 -3.49 27.15 14.84
N ASN A 243 -2.68 26.21 15.35
CA ASN A 243 -1.22 26.21 15.13
C ASN A 243 -0.86 25.78 13.71
N GLY A 244 -1.59 24.86 13.10
CA GLY A 244 -1.40 24.41 11.71
C GLY A 244 -1.61 25.56 10.70
N THR A 245 -2.53 26.49 10.97
CA THR A 245 -2.73 27.70 10.16
C THR A 245 -1.54 28.67 10.25
N LYS A 246 -0.79 28.66 11.35
CA LYS A 246 0.42 29.48 11.49
C LYS A 246 1.66 28.88 10.85
N SER A 247 1.75 27.56 10.74
CA SER A 247 2.93 26.88 10.15
C SER A 247 2.83 26.67 8.62
N CYS A 248 1.65 26.78 8.03
CA CYS A 248 1.47 26.64 6.59
C CYS A 248 1.92 27.86 5.77
N ILE A 249 2.38 28.96 6.40
CA ILE A 249 2.94 30.14 5.72
C ILE A 249 4.47 30.06 5.58
N GLY A 250 5.11 29.08 6.17
CA GLY A 250 6.55 28.92 6.04
C GLY A 250 6.99 27.46 6.15
N THR A 251 7.51 26.92 5.06
CA THR A 251 8.24 25.65 4.91
C THR A 251 7.45 24.47 4.33
N ARG A 252 6.98 24.58 3.09
CA ARG A 252 6.83 23.45 2.17
C ARG A 252 7.58 23.66 0.84
N GLU A 253 8.53 24.58 0.81
CA GLU A 253 9.51 24.66 -0.26
C GLU A 253 10.88 24.24 0.26
N ASN A 254 11.51 23.30 -0.44
CA ASN A 254 12.85 22.76 -0.24
C ASN A 254 12.95 21.49 0.64
N ASN A 255 12.63 20.32 0.03
CA ASN A 255 13.49 19.13 0.11
C ASN A 255 13.04 18.00 -0.85
N LEU A 256 12.65 18.36 -2.06
CA LEU A 256 12.41 17.41 -3.16
C LEU A 256 13.32 17.75 -4.35
N LEU A 257 14.61 17.77 -4.12
CA LEU A 257 15.58 17.79 -5.22
C LEU A 257 16.88 17.12 -4.76
N ARG A 258 17.15 15.96 -5.27
CA ARG A 258 18.43 15.40 -5.72
C ARG A 258 18.44 13.90 -5.56
N GLY A 259 18.10 13.27 -6.62
CA GLY A 259 18.20 11.82 -6.84
C GLY A 259 17.88 11.54 -8.30
N ASN A 260 18.62 12.17 -9.23
CA ASN A 260 18.68 11.71 -10.60
C ASN A 260 19.39 10.35 -10.64
N HIS A 261 18.90 9.46 -11.48
CA HIS A 261 19.41 8.13 -11.83
C HIS A 261 18.95 6.98 -10.90
N LEU A 262 17.74 6.45 -11.21
CA LEU A 262 17.49 5.01 -11.32
C LEU A 262 16.38 4.79 -12.34
#